data_5a7456961a8d779943a502a36ef2a422
#
_entry.id   5a7456961a8d779943a502a36ef2a422
#
_cell.length_a   1.000
_cell.length_b   1.000
_cell.length_c   1.000
_cell.angle_alpha   90.00
_cell.angle_beta   90.00
_cell.angle_gamma   90.00
#
_symmetry.space_group_name_H-M   'P 1'
#
loop_
_entity.id
_entity.type
_entity.pdbx_description
1 polymer ?
#
loop_
_entity_poly.entity_id
_entity_poly.type
_entity_poly.pdbx_seq_one_letter_code
_entity_poly.pdbx_strand_id
1 'polypeptide(L)'
;NLQIARTGVADGLQSLATTQIRSKANGTVLEVPVKVGYQVIEANQFNAGTTICSVADLNSLIFEGKIDEAQAGKIKEGMEMKVIIGALQNKKFPGRVTMIAPKGKDESGTIKFPIEGDVFNPNNEYIRAGFSANGEIVLSSQKNALLLDESLIQYEKDKGTDKPFVEVKQPNGSFKKTYVKLGASDGINVQILSGIDKNADVKVWNPSDKDKEELKEKKGK
;
A
#
# COMPACT_ATOMS: atom_id res chain seq x y z
N ASN A 1 -16.64 0.77 11.15
CA ASN A 1 -17.33 0.27 12.36
C ASN A 1 -18.54 -0.57 11.93
N LEU A 2 -18.41 -1.88 12.02
CA LEU A 2 -19.52 -2.81 11.79
C LEU A 2 -20.44 -2.76 13.03
N GLN A 3 -21.61 -2.13 12.93
CA GLN A 3 -22.60 -2.19 13.99
C GLN A 3 -23.64 -3.25 13.66
N ILE A 4 -23.77 -4.21 14.55
CA ILE A 4 -24.80 -5.24 14.46
C ILE A 4 -26.05 -4.67 15.13
N ALA A 5 -27.15 -4.57 14.37
CA ALA A 5 -28.44 -4.20 14.94
C ALA A 5 -28.90 -5.33 15.86
N ARG A 6 -28.91 -5.11 17.16
CA ARG A 6 -29.45 -6.02 18.16
C ARG A 6 -30.84 -5.56 18.59
N THR A 7 -31.74 -6.50 18.78
CA THR A 7 -33.00 -6.22 19.43
C THR A 7 -32.71 -5.86 20.89
N GLY A 8 -32.75 -4.56 21.22
CA GLY A 8 -32.65 -4.12 22.60
C GLY A 8 -34.03 -4.09 23.24
N VAL A 9 -34.18 -4.73 24.38
CA VAL A 9 -35.32 -4.52 25.27
C VAL A 9 -35.17 -3.15 25.89
N ALA A 10 -36.17 -2.30 25.76
CA ALA A 10 -36.22 -1.03 26.48
C ALA A 10 -36.34 -1.33 27.98
N ASP A 11 -35.49 -0.70 28.79
CA ASP A 11 -35.57 -0.78 30.25
C ASP A 11 -36.98 -0.37 30.75
N GLY A 12 -37.61 -1.29 31.44
CA GLY A 12 -38.72 -1.08 32.34
C GLY A 12 -39.98 -0.51 31.72
N LEU A 13 -40.83 -1.38 31.36
CA LEU A 13 -42.28 -1.41 31.37
C LEU A 13 -42.85 -2.19 30.15
N GLN A 14 -43.36 -3.36 30.47
CA GLN A 14 -44.21 -4.17 29.61
C GLN A 14 -43.61 -4.61 28.27
N SER A 15 -43.27 -5.86 28.23
CA SER A 15 -42.94 -6.68 27.07
C SER A 15 -43.96 -6.51 25.92
N LEU A 16 -43.95 -5.41 25.26
CA LEU A 16 -44.46 -5.33 23.91
C LEU A 16 -43.33 -5.85 23.02
N ALA A 17 -43.47 -7.06 22.57
CA ALA A 17 -42.57 -7.62 21.57
C ALA A 17 -42.37 -6.60 20.47
N THR A 18 -41.13 -6.08 20.34
CA THR A 18 -40.82 -5.07 19.34
C THR A 18 -40.95 -5.76 17.98
N THR A 19 -42.08 -5.58 17.32
CA THR A 19 -42.36 -6.16 15.99
C THR A 19 -41.57 -5.49 14.87
N GLN A 20 -40.90 -4.33 15.17
CA GLN A 20 -40.10 -3.60 14.21
C GLN A 20 -38.66 -3.48 14.71
N ILE A 21 -37.75 -4.09 13.97
CA ILE A 21 -36.31 -3.99 14.21
C ILE A 21 -35.75 -2.90 13.29
N ARG A 22 -35.12 -1.87 13.86
CA ARG A 22 -34.55 -0.74 13.12
C ARG A 22 -33.03 -0.74 13.28
N SER A 23 -32.33 -0.38 12.20
CA SER A 23 -30.90 -0.13 12.27
C SER A 23 -30.57 1.05 13.18
N LYS A 24 -29.55 0.91 14.02
CA LYS A 24 -29.00 1.99 14.86
C LYS A 24 -27.95 2.82 14.12
N ALA A 25 -27.46 2.33 12.97
CA ALA A 25 -26.44 3.00 12.16
C ALA A 25 -27.00 3.31 10.77
N ASN A 26 -26.57 4.44 10.21
CA ASN A 26 -26.79 4.75 8.81
C ASN A 26 -25.75 4.01 7.98
N GLY A 27 -26.15 3.45 6.84
CA GLY A 27 -25.22 2.73 5.99
C GLY A 27 -25.91 1.79 5.02
N THR A 28 -25.10 0.95 4.38
CA THR A 28 -25.55 -0.07 3.44
C THR A 28 -25.70 -1.41 4.16
N VAL A 29 -26.80 -2.11 3.89
CA VAL A 29 -26.99 -3.47 4.39
C VAL A 29 -26.04 -4.40 3.63
N LEU A 30 -25.14 -5.06 4.35
CA LEU A 30 -24.18 -6.00 3.77
C LEU A 30 -24.78 -7.38 3.58
N GLU A 31 -25.48 -7.88 4.61
CA GLU A 31 -26.11 -9.20 4.59
C GLU A 31 -27.33 -9.26 5.49
N VAL A 32 -28.24 -10.15 5.16
CA VAL A 32 -29.43 -10.49 5.93
C VAL A 32 -29.46 -12.03 6.07
N PRO A 33 -28.81 -12.59 7.10
CA PRO A 33 -28.69 -14.04 7.24
C PRO A 33 -29.98 -14.76 7.61
N VAL A 34 -31.00 -14.03 8.08
CA VAL A 34 -32.31 -14.61 8.48
C VAL A 34 -33.32 -14.55 7.34
N LYS A 35 -34.21 -15.51 7.29
CA LYS A 35 -35.33 -15.61 6.34
C LYS A 35 -36.66 -15.69 7.08
N VAL A 36 -37.75 -15.35 6.38
CA VAL A 36 -39.10 -15.51 6.93
C VAL A 36 -39.31 -16.97 7.37
N GLY A 37 -39.79 -17.15 8.59
CA GLY A 37 -39.98 -18.44 9.22
C GLY A 37 -38.80 -18.91 10.09
N TYR A 38 -37.67 -18.20 10.10
CA TYR A 38 -36.56 -18.55 11.02
C TYR A 38 -36.88 -18.08 12.44
N GLN A 39 -36.53 -18.91 13.40
CA GLN A 39 -36.57 -18.53 14.80
C GLN A 39 -35.40 -17.60 15.12
N VAL A 40 -35.67 -16.48 15.77
CA VAL A 40 -34.68 -15.53 16.27
C VAL A 40 -34.66 -15.60 17.79
N ILE A 41 -33.42 -15.54 18.33
CA ILE A 41 -33.17 -15.62 19.76
C ILE A 41 -32.60 -14.25 20.21
N GLU A 42 -33.14 -13.73 21.29
CA GLU A 42 -32.64 -12.50 21.91
C GLU A 42 -31.26 -12.70 22.52
N ALA A 43 -30.41 -11.66 22.42
CA ALA A 43 -29.11 -11.64 23.08
C ALA A 43 -29.28 -11.57 24.62
N ASN A 44 -28.56 -12.42 25.33
CA ASN A 44 -28.47 -12.39 26.77
C ASN A 44 -27.03 -12.62 27.26
N GLN A 45 -26.80 -12.70 28.56
CA GLN A 45 -25.45 -12.87 29.12
C GLN A 45 -24.75 -14.15 28.65
N PHE A 46 -25.49 -15.18 28.21
CA PHE A 46 -24.96 -16.46 27.80
C PHE A 46 -25.01 -16.68 26.27
N ASN A 47 -25.75 -15.84 25.54
CA ASN A 47 -25.95 -15.99 24.11
C ASN A 47 -25.90 -14.64 23.38
N ALA A 48 -25.09 -14.58 22.34
CA ALA A 48 -24.92 -13.37 21.51
C ALA A 48 -26.20 -12.97 20.74
N GLY A 49 -27.22 -13.84 20.70
CA GLY A 49 -28.44 -13.61 19.96
C GLY A 49 -28.31 -13.86 18.46
N THR A 50 -29.41 -13.76 17.74
CA THR A 50 -29.45 -13.94 16.29
C THR A 50 -29.17 -12.65 15.57
N THR A 51 -28.18 -12.64 14.66
CA THR A 51 -27.91 -11.51 13.78
C THR A 51 -29.00 -11.39 12.73
N ILE A 52 -29.73 -10.28 12.69
CA ILE A 52 -30.79 -10.02 11.73
C ILE A 52 -30.26 -9.45 10.43
N CYS A 53 -29.38 -8.44 10.53
CA CYS A 53 -28.66 -7.88 9.38
C CYS A 53 -27.36 -7.23 9.84
N SER A 54 -26.41 -7.14 8.92
CA SER A 54 -25.15 -6.39 9.10
C SER A 54 -25.22 -5.12 8.27
N VAL A 55 -24.92 -3.96 8.88
CA VAL A 55 -24.93 -2.64 8.24
C VAL A 55 -23.58 -1.98 8.42
N ALA A 56 -23.01 -1.45 7.33
CA ALA A 56 -21.75 -0.73 7.37
C ALA A 56 -21.80 0.56 6.53
N ASP A 57 -20.98 1.53 6.92
CA ASP A 57 -20.70 2.71 6.12
C ASP A 57 -19.60 2.38 5.09
N LEU A 58 -19.96 2.35 3.82
CA LEU A 58 -19.03 2.08 2.72
C LEU A 58 -18.15 3.29 2.33
N ASN A 59 -18.38 4.46 2.94
CA ASN A 59 -17.52 5.63 2.71
C ASN A 59 -16.24 5.57 3.57
N SER A 60 -16.26 4.81 4.65
CA SER A 60 -15.12 4.61 5.55
C SER A 60 -14.56 3.21 5.35
N LEU A 61 -13.54 3.11 4.50
CA LEU A 61 -12.89 1.85 4.17
C LEU A 61 -11.64 1.66 5.00
N ILE A 62 -11.48 0.47 5.56
CA ILE A 62 -10.31 0.06 6.32
C ILE A 62 -9.65 -1.09 5.57
N PHE A 63 -8.34 -0.97 5.35
CA PHE A 63 -7.50 -2.06 4.88
C PHE A 63 -7.00 -2.85 6.08
N GLU A 64 -7.28 -4.14 6.09
CA GLU A 64 -6.71 -5.09 7.05
C GLU A 64 -5.72 -5.98 6.32
N GLY A 65 -4.49 -6.02 6.81
CA GLY A 65 -3.42 -6.79 6.18
C GLY A 65 -2.51 -7.44 7.20
N LYS A 66 -1.51 -8.15 6.69
CA LYS A 66 -0.49 -8.82 7.49
C LYS A 66 0.86 -8.57 6.87
N ILE A 67 1.86 -8.30 7.70
CA ILE A 67 3.25 -8.09 7.29
C ILE A 67 4.16 -9.10 7.97
N ASP A 68 5.23 -9.46 7.31
CA ASP A 68 6.23 -10.37 7.84
C ASP A 68 7.11 -9.66 8.90
N GLU A 69 7.62 -10.42 9.87
CA GLU A 69 8.46 -9.92 10.96
C GLU A 69 9.64 -9.07 10.45
N ALA A 70 10.31 -9.50 9.38
CA ALA A 70 11.46 -8.80 8.81
C ALA A 70 11.14 -7.38 8.31
N GLN A 71 9.88 -7.12 8.00
CA GLN A 71 9.40 -5.81 7.50
C GLN A 71 8.72 -4.99 8.60
N ALA A 72 8.15 -5.63 9.62
CA ALA A 72 7.41 -4.98 10.70
C ALA A 72 8.22 -3.89 11.40
N GLY A 73 9.53 -4.12 11.61
CA GLY A 73 10.42 -3.14 12.23
C GLY A 73 10.70 -1.87 11.40
N LYS A 74 10.39 -1.89 10.10
CA LYS A 74 10.63 -0.75 9.19
C LYS A 74 9.37 0.11 9.00
N ILE A 75 8.19 -0.43 9.29
CA ILE A 75 6.91 0.22 9.09
C ILE A 75 6.51 0.94 10.38
N LYS A 76 5.94 2.13 10.23
CA LYS A 76 5.45 2.95 11.34
C LYS A 76 4.04 3.44 11.04
N GLU A 77 3.28 3.69 12.09
CA GLU A 77 1.98 4.36 11.98
C GLU A 77 2.13 5.72 11.30
N GLY A 78 1.14 6.08 10.50
CA GLY A 78 1.15 7.31 9.70
C GLY A 78 1.85 7.21 8.35
N MET A 79 2.54 6.10 8.03
CA MET A 79 3.15 5.91 6.71
C MET A 79 2.11 5.85 5.61
N GLU A 80 2.47 6.44 4.46
CA GLU A 80 1.63 6.38 3.26
C GLU A 80 1.64 4.97 2.68
N MET A 81 0.46 4.54 2.25
CA MET A 81 0.31 3.29 1.52
C MET A 81 -0.54 3.47 0.27
N LYS A 82 -0.37 2.57 -0.69
CA LYS A 82 -1.18 2.46 -1.89
C LYS A 82 -1.87 1.12 -1.85
N VAL A 83 -3.20 1.13 -1.89
CA VAL A 83 -4.01 -0.08 -1.84
C VAL A 83 -4.48 -0.42 -3.24
N ILE A 84 -4.20 -1.63 -3.69
CA ILE A 84 -4.63 -2.19 -4.96
C ILE A 84 -5.67 -3.25 -4.65
N ILE A 85 -6.91 -3.00 -5.05
CA ILE A 85 -8.02 -3.93 -4.83
C ILE A 85 -8.05 -4.94 -5.98
N GLY A 86 -8.09 -6.23 -5.67
CA GLY A 86 -8.03 -7.31 -6.67
C GLY A 86 -9.10 -7.21 -7.77
N ALA A 87 -10.30 -6.77 -7.40
CA ALA A 87 -11.40 -6.54 -8.35
C ALA A 87 -11.22 -5.28 -9.23
N LEU A 88 -10.29 -4.36 -8.86
CA LEU A 88 -10.06 -3.08 -9.51
C LEU A 88 -8.56 -2.90 -9.79
N GLN A 89 -7.93 -3.89 -10.42
CA GLN A 89 -6.47 -4.02 -10.58
C GLN A 89 -5.77 -2.81 -11.20
N ASN A 90 -6.47 -2.02 -12.01
CA ASN A 90 -5.90 -0.83 -12.66
C ASN A 90 -6.01 0.44 -11.81
N LYS A 91 -6.57 0.36 -10.59
CA LYS A 91 -6.79 1.51 -9.72
C LYS A 91 -6.01 1.35 -8.43
N LYS A 92 -5.26 2.39 -8.09
CA LYS A 92 -4.52 2.51 -6.84
C LYS A 92 -5.23 3.52 -5.94
N PHE A 93 -5.59 3.08 -4.75
CA PHE A 93 -6.24 3.92 -3.76
C PHE A 93 -5.20 4.40 -2.75
N PRO A 94 -5.08 5.71 -2.52
CA PRO A 94 -4.21 6.21 -1.47
C PRO A 94 -4.73 5.80 -0.10
N GLY A 95 -3.84 5.53 0.81
CA GLY A 95 -4.18 5.17 2.17
C GLY A 95 -3.06 5.54 3.14
N ARG A 96 -3.31 5.28 4.41
CA ARG A 96 -2.35 5.52 5.49
C ARG A 96 -2.44 4.41 6.52
N VAL A 97 -1.29 3.93 6.97
CA VAL A 97 -1.20 2.96 8.07
C VAL A 97 -1.68 3.63 9.37
N THR A 98 -2.70 3.07 10.00
CA THR A 98 -3.27 3.58 11.26
C THR A 98 -2.82 2.78 12.47
N MET A 99 -2.66 1.47 12.29
CA MET A 99 -2.28 0.59 13.39
C MET A 99 -1.36 -0.54 12.91
N ILE A 100 -0.40 -0.88 13.75
CA ILE A 100 0.41 -2.09 13.62
C ILE A 100 0.27 -2.84 14.93
N ALA A 101 -0.20 -4.09 14.87
CA ALA A 101 -0.38 -4.88 16.09
C ALA A 101 0.97 -5.09 16.79
N PRO A 102 1.07 -4.81 18.10
CA PRO A 102 2.33 -4.98 18.84
C PRO A 102 2.72 -6.45 19.05
N LYS A 103 1.79 -7.38 18.77
CA LYS A 103 1.99 -8.83 18.91
C LYS A 103 1.82 -9.51 17.57
N GLY A 104 2.87 -10.22 17.13
CA GLY A 104 2.80 -11.12 15.98
C GLY A 104 1.97 -12.37 16.28
N LYS A 105 1.42 -12.95 15.24
CA LYS A 105 0.71 -14.24 15.26
C LYS A 105 1.48 -15.23 14.40
N ASP A 106 1.66 -16.45 14.91
CA ASP A 106 2.22 -17.54 14.11
C ASP A 106 1.15 -18.03 13.13
N GLU A 107 1.49 -17.99 11.86
CA GLU A 107 0.68 -18.52 10.77
C GLU A 107 1.54 -19.46 9.93
N SER A 108 1.31 -20.75 10.10
CA SER A 108 2.01 -21.81 9.34
C SER A 108 3.55 -21.74 9.48
N GLY A 109 4.05 -21.44 10.68
CA GLY A 109 5.49 -21.35 10.96
C GLY A 109 6.15 -20.02 10.58
N THR A 110 5.35 -19.00 10.23
CA THR A 110 5.86 -17.66 9.95
C THR A 110 5.15 -16.66 10.87
N ILE A 111 5.92 -15.80 11.55
CA ILE A 111 5.37 -14.75 12.40
C ILE A 111 4.91 -13.59 11.53
N LYS A 112 3.61 -13.28 11.59
CA LYS A 112 2.99 -12.18 10.88
C LYS A 112 2.39 -11.18 11.84
N PHE A 113 2.54 -9.90 11.53
CA PHE A 113 1.99 -8.79 12.30
C PHE A 113 0.76 -8.24 11.58
N PRO A 114 -0.43 -8.27 12.21
CA PRO A 114 -1.60 -7.59 11.66
C PRO A 114 -1.36 -6.08 11.56
N ILE A 115 -1.81 -5.50 10.46
CA ILE A 115 -1.80 -4.06 10.23
C ILE A 115 -3.19 -3.59 9.79
N GLU A 116 -3.51 -2.36 10.13
CA GLU A 116 -4.70 -1.68 9.66
C GLU A 116 -4.32 -0.35 9.03
N GLY A 117 -5.11 0.10 8.10
CA GLY A 117 -4.91 1.39 7.46
C GLY A 117 -6.19 1.94 6.86
N ASP A 118 -6.32 3.25 6.91
CA ASP A 118 -7.41 3.95 6.25
C ASP A 118 -7.17 3.98 4.75
N VAL A 119 -8.24 3.73 3.98
CA VAL A 119 -8.22 3.80 2.52
C VAL A 119 -9.07 4.97 2.06
N PHE A 120 -8.48 5.87 1.31
CA PHE A 120 -9.18 7.02 0.75
C PHE A 120 -9.71 6.68 -0.64
N ASN A 121 -10.99 6.96 -0.85
CA ASN A 121 -11.67 6.75 -2.13
C ASN A 121 -12.09 8.09 -2.76
N PRO A 122 -11.15 8.84 -3.36
CA PRO A 122 -11.41 10.19 -3.85
C PRO A 122 -12.39 10.23 -5.03
N ASN A 123 -12.55 9.12 -5.72
CA ASN A 123 -13.40 9.03 -6.91
C ASN A 123 -14.79 8.45 -6.63
N ASN A 124 -15.14 8.20 -5.37
CA ASN A 124 -16.39 7.55 -4.95
C ASN A 124 -16.67 6.25 -5.72
N GLU A 125 -15.64 5.45 -5.97
CA GLU A 125 -15.80 4.14 -6.61
C GLU A 125 -16.59 3.20 -5.70
N TYR A 126 -17.44 2.41 -6.31
CA TYR A 126 -18.20 1.42 -5.55
C TYR A 126 -17.31 0.24 -5.15
N ILE A 127 -16.87 0.22 -3.91
CA ILE A 127 -16.01 -0.83 -3.33
C ILE A 127 -16.86 -1.65 -2.36
N ARG A 128 -16.85 -2.97 -2.54
CA ARG A 128 -17.56 -3.88 -1.64
C ARG A 128 -16.69 -4.26 -0.45
N ALA A 129 -17.29 -4.34 0.72
CA ALA A 129 -16.60 -4.91 1.88
C ALA A 129 -16.21 -6.36 1.60
N GLY A 130 -15.04 -6.79 2.10
CA GLY A 130 -14.51 -8.14 1.91
C GLY A 130 -13.76 -8.37 0.60
N PHE A 131 -13.54 -7.35 -0.24
CA PHE A 131 -12.63 -7.49 -1.37
C PHE A 131 -11.20 -7.74 -0.91
N SER A 132 -10.52 -8.65 -1.59
CA SER A 132 -9.07 -8.84 -1.40
C SER A 132 -8.31 -7.63 -1.93
N ALA A 133 -7.29 -7.22 -1.20
CA ALA A 133 -6.48 -6.06 -1.54
C ALA A 133 -5.00 -6.29 -1.18
N ASN A 134 -4.11 -5.67 -1.96
CA ASN A 134 -2.68 -5.61 -1.66
C ASN A 134 -2.31 -4.18 -1.26
N GLY A 135 -1.61 -4.04 -0.14
CA GLY A 135 -1.09 -2.77 0.34
C GLY A 135 0.39 -2.61 0.02
N GLU A 136 0.75 -1.61 -0.78
CA GLU A 136 2.14 -1.19 -1.00
C GLU A 136 2.47 -0.04 -0.04
N ILE A 137 3.36 -0.28 0.93
CA ILE A 137 3.77 0.74 1.91
C ILE A 137 5.04 1.42 1.44
N VAL A 138 5.03 2.75 1.40
CA VAL A 138 6.18 3.56 0.99
C VAL A 138 7.11 3.74 2.18
N LEU A 139 8.21 2.97 2.23
CA LEU A 139 9.18 3.02 3.33
C LEU A 139 10.03 4.29 3.29
N SER A 140 10.36 4.80 2.12
CA SER A 140 11.12 6.03 1.94
C SER A 140 10.72 6.71 0.65
N SER A 141 10.61 8.03 0.68
CA SER A 141 10.33 8.86 -0.50
C SER A 141 11.27 10.06 -0.49
N GLN A 142 11.98 10.23 -1.58
CA GLN A 142 12.89 11.38 -1.80
C GLN A 142 12.31 12.25 -2.90
N LYS A 143 11.89 13.47 -2.56
CA LYS A 143 11.43 14.45 -3.56
C LYS A 143 12.62 15.13 -4.20
N ASN A 144 12.56 15.37 -5.53
CA ASN A 144 13.60 16.04 -6.31
C ASN A 144 14.96 15.34 -6.29
N ALA A 145 15.01 14.02 -6.16
CA ALA A 145 16.25 13.27 -6.26
C ALA A 145 16.76 13.24 -7.70
N LEU A 146 18.06 13.39 -7.88
CA LEU A 146 18.70 13.08 -9.15
C LEU A 146 18.79 11.56 -9.28
N LEU A 147 18.08 10.99 -10.25
CA LEU A 147 18.04 9.55 -10.49
C LEU A 147 18.87 9.21 -11.72
N LEU A 148 19.54 8.07 -11.66
CA LEU A 148 20.25 7.47 -12.76
C LEU A 148 19.92 5.97 -12.79
N ASP A 149 19.78 5.42 -14.00
CA ASP A 149 19.61 3.98 -14.18
C ASP A 149 20.84 3.25 -13.62
N GLU A 150 20.59 2.26 -12.77
CA GLU A 150 21.65 1.50 -12.07
C GLU A 150 22.57 0.77 -13.05
N SER A 151 22.08 0.39 -14.23
CA SER A 151 22.87 -0.24 -15.30
C SER A 151 23.99 0.65 -15.87
N LEU A 152 23.88 1.96 -15.69
CA LEU A 152 24.89 2.93 -16.16
C LEU A 152 26.05 3.13 -15.19
N ILE A 153 25.94 2.60 -13.98
CA ILE A 153 26.95 2.73 -12.95
C ILE A 153 27.95 1.58 -13.08
N GLN A 154 29.20 1.96 -13.07
CA GLN A 154 30.33 1.02 -13.06
C GLN A 154 31.01 1.09 -11.70
N TYR A 155 31.64 -0.02 -11.31
CA TYR A 155 32.37 -0.13 -10.05
C TYR A 155 33.83 -0.41 -10.33
N GLU A 156 34.70 0.34 -9.68
CA GLU A 156 36.14 0.11 -9.73
C GLU A 156 36.63 -0.33 -8.35
N LYS A 157 37.43 -1.39 -8.31
CA LYS A 157 38.05 -1.87 -7.07
C LYS A 157 39.26 -1.00 -6.74
N ASP A 158 39.16 -0.20 -5.68
CA ASP A 158 40.28 0.54 -5.12
C ASP A 158 40.52 0.08 -3.68
N LYS A 159 41.68 -0.55 -3.44
CA LYS A 159 42.12 -1.04 -2.11
C LYS A 159 41.04 -1.83 -1.35
N GLY A 160 40.27 -2.69 -2.07
CA GLY A 160 39.28 -3.54 -1.47
C GLY A 160 37.89 -2.88 -1.26
N THR A 161 37.70 -1.63 -1.70
CA THR A 161 36.42 -0.94 -1.66
C THR A 161 35.95 -0.67 -3.10
N ASP A 162 34.72 -1.02 -3.41
CA ASP A 162 34.11 -0.73 -4.70
C ASP A 162 33.70 0.73 -4.75
N LYS A 163 34.33 1.50 -5.65
CA LYS A 163 34.00 2.92 -5.89
C LYS A 163 33.11 3.03 -7.12
N PRO A 164 31.86 3.52 -6.96
CA PRO A 164 30.97 3.73 -8.09
C PRO A 164 31.41 4.94 -8.92
N PHE A 165 31.38 4.80 -10.24
CA PHE A 165 31.65 5.86 -11.19
C PHE A 165 30.73 5.77 -12.42
N VAL A 166 30.63 6.88 -13.12
CA VAL A 166 29.97 6.99 -14.43
C VAL A 166 30.92 7.67 -15.42
N GLU A 167 30.74 7.43 -16.71
CA GLU A 167 31.44 8.17 -17.75
C GLU A 167 30.58 9.30 -18.28
N VAL A 168 30.98 10.53 -18.04
CA VAL A 168 30.29 11.75 -18.44
C VAL A 168 30.91 12.30 -19.72
N LYS A 169 30.06 12.59 -20.71
CA LYS A 169 30.46 13.20 -21.98
C LYS A 169 30.95 14.63 -21.77
N GLN A 170 32.10 14.92 -22.29
CA GLN A 170 32.72 16.25 -22.27
C GLN A 170 32.37 17.05 -23.54
N PRO A 171 32.48 18.39 -23.53
CA PRO A 171 32.19 19.23 -24.70
C PRO A 171 33.02 18.88 -25.95
N ASN A 172 34.19 18.28 -25.77
CA ASN A 172 35.08 17.80 -26.86
C ASN A 172 34.66 16.41 -27.41
N GLY A 173 33.53 15.85 -26.95
CA GLY A 173 33.03 14.55 -27.36
C GLY A 173 33.66 13.34 -26.67
N SER A 174 34.72 13.53 -25.87
CA SER A 174 35.33 12.47 -25.08
C SER A 174 34.52 12.14 -23.83
N PHE A 175 34.70 10.93 -23.26
CA PHE A 175 34.09 10.54 -22.00
C PHE A 175 35.12 10.61 -20.87
N LYS A 176 34.71 11.22 -19.77
CA LYS A 176 35.52 11.34 -18.55
C LYS A 176 34.91 10.53 -17.41
N LYS A 177 35.73 9.66 -16.80
CA LYS A 177 35.36 8.93 -15.59
C LYS A 177 35.11 9.92 -14.44
N THR A 178 33.91 9.85 -13.84
CA THR A 178 33.50 10.69 -12.71
C THR A 178 32.95 9.82 -11.60
N TYR A 179 33.56 9.89 -10.43
CA TYR A 179 33.09 9.14 -9.26
C TYR A 179 31.84 9.79 -8.71
N VAL A 180 30.88 8.95 -8.34
CA VAL A 180 29.57 9.39 -7.84
C VAL A 180 29.33 8.83 -6.44
N LYS A 181 28.58 9.56 -5.64
CA LYS A 181 28.10 9.08 -4.36
C LYS A 181 26.64 8.66 -4.53
N LEU A 182 26.36 7.39 -4.26
CA LEU A 182 25.04 6.81 -4.39
C LEU A 182 24.21 6.99 -3.12
N GLY A 183 22.92 7.13 -3.30
CA GLY A 183 21.92 7.19 -2.23
C GLY A 183 21.01 5.95 -2.24
N ALA A 184 19.70 6.18 -2.08
CA ALA A 184 18.71 5.10 -2.13
C ALA A 184 18.58 4.54 -3.56
N SER A 185 18.34 3.22 -3.68
CA SER A 185 18.02 2.53 -4.94
C SER A 185 16.67 1.83 -4.83
N ASP A 186 15.93 1.78 -5.94
CA ASP A 186 14.71 0.99 -6.09
C ASP A 186 14.94 -0.31 -6.90
N GLY A 187 16.22 -0.61 -7.24
CA GLY A 187 16.62 -1.77 -8.03
C GLY A 187 16.58 -1.54 -9.55
N ILE A 188 16.10 -0.39 -10.01
CA ILE A 188 16.11 0.07 -11.40
C ILE A 188 16.87 1.39 -11.48
N ASN A 189 16.52 2.32 -10.61
CA ASN A 189 17.15 3.64 -10.51
C ASN A 189 17.84 3.80 -9.18
N VAL A 190 18.95 4.51 -9.20
CA VAL A 190 19.68 4.87 -7.99
C VAL A 190 19.79 6.39 -7.87
N GLN A 191 19.63 6.88 -6.67
CA GLN A 191 19.81 8.28 -6.34
C GLN A 191 21.29 8.65 -6.40
N ILE A 192 21.62 9.73 -7.10
CA ILE A 192 22.95 10.34 -7.08
C ILE A 192 22.94 11.50 -6.08
N LEU A 193 23.74 11.37 -5.02
CA LEU A 193 23.89 12.39 -3.99
C LEU A 193 24.90 13.47 -4.40
N SER A 194 25.95 13.09 -5.13
CA SER A 194 26.98 14.02 -5.64
C SER A 194 27.81 13.35 -6.73
N GLY A 195 28.52 14.16 -7.52
CA GLY A 195 29.45 13.72 -8.55
C GLY A 195 29.08 14.14 -9.96
N ILE A 196 27.79 14.25 -10.28
CA ILE A 196 27.31 14.72 -11.58
C ILE A 196 26.18 15.75 -11.42
N ASP A 197 26.03 16.57 -12.44
CA ASP A 197 24.95 17.55 -12.56
C ASP A 197 23.73 16.97 -13.28
N LYS A 198 22.57 17.64 -13.10
CA LYS A 198 21.29 17.22 -13.68
C LYS A 198 21.33 17.12 -15.21
N ASN A 199 22.16 17.89 -15.88
CA ASN A 199 22.26 17.97 -17.33
C ASN A 199 23.46 17.19 -17.90
N ALA A 200 24.10 16.34 -17.08
CA ALA A 200 25.25 15.56 -17.52
C ALA A 200 24.82 14.42 -18.45
N ASP A 201 25.42 14.36 -19.65
CA ASP A 201 25.24 13.23 -20.57
C ASP A 201 26.09 12.05 -20.10
N VAL A 202 25.44 11.00 -19.60
CA VAL A 202 26.10 9.79 -19.13
C VAL A 202 26.14 8.75 -20.25
N LYS A 203 27.26 8.06 -20.37
CA LYS A 203 27.47 7.02 -21.36
C LYS A 203 26.62 5.79 -21.06
N VAL A 204 25.88 5.32 -22.07
CA VAL A 204 25.12 4.06 -22.02
C VAL A 204 26.05 2.93 -22.44
N TRP A 205 26.28 1.95 -21.55
CA TRP A 205 27.22 0.86 -21.79
C TRP A 205 26.65 -0.27 -22.65
N ASN A 206 25.40 -0.63 -22.42
CA ASN A 206 24.68 -1.65 -23.18
C ASN A 206 23.34 -1.11 -23.63
N PRO A 207 23.31 -0.27 -24.70
CA PRO A 207 22.08 0.34 -25.16
C PRO A 207 21.07 -0.71 -25.61
N SER A 208 19.85 -0.66 -25.08
CA SER A 208 18.74 -1.46 -25.58
C SER A 208 18.40 -1.07 -27.03
N ASP A 209 17.61 -1.87 -27.72
CA ASP A 209 17.26 -1.52 -29.11
C ASP A 209 16.45 -0.21 -29.18
N LYS A 210 15.68 0.13 -28.16
CA LYS A 210 15.01 1.43 -28.03
C LYS A 210 16.01 2.59 -27.86
N ASP A 211 17.01 2.41 -27.01
CA ASP A 211 18.04 3.44 -26.80
C ASP A 211 18.88 3.67 -28.06
N LYS A 212 19.08 2.63 -28.87
CA LYS A 212 19.77 2.74 -30.16
C LYS A 212 18.97 3.55 -31.18
N GLU A 213 17.65 3.45 -31.18
CA GLU A 213 16.77 4.25 -32.02
C GLU A 213 16.78 5.72 -31.60
N GLU A 214 16.62 6.02 -30.32
CA GLU A 214 16.70 7.40 -29.79
C GLU A 214 18.08 8.05 -30.03
N LEU A 215 19.16 7.29 -29.91
CA LEU A 215 20.52 7.76 -30.22
C LEU A 215 20.73 8.05 -31.70
N LYS A 216 20.01 7.35 -32.61
CA LYS A 216 20.04 7.63 -34.04
C LYS A 216 19.25 8.88 -34.41
N GLU A 217 18.07 9.11 -33.79
CA GLU A 217 17.28 10.33 -34.01
C GLU A 217 17.99 11.59 -33.51
N LYS A 218 18.72 11.52 -32.40
CA LYS A 218 19.53 12.66 -31.89
C LYS A 218 20.79 12.96 -32.70
N LYS A 219 21.28 12.00 -33.50
CA LYS A 219 22.44 12.22 -34.39
C LYS A 219 22.06 12.71 -35.79
N GLY A 220 20.76 12.67 -36.15
CA GLY A 220 20.24 13.10 -37.45
C GLY A 220 19.70 14.53 -37.48
N LYS A 221 19.84 15.29 -36.41
CA LYS A 221 19.60 16.74 -36.34
C LYS A 221 20.91 17.46 -36.01
#